data_c025206afe4e25ac583b804349217e55
#
_entry.id   c025206afe4e25ac583b804349217e55
#
_cell.length_a   1.000
_cell.length_b   1.000
_cell.length_c   1.000
_cell.angle_alpha   90.00
_cell.angle_beta   90.00
_cell.angle_gamma   90.00
#
_symmetry.space_group_name_H-M   'P 1'
#
loop_
_entity.id
_entity.type
_entity.pdbx_description
1 polymer ?
#
loop_
_entity_poly.entity_id
_entity_poly.type
_entity_poly.pdbx_seq_one_letter_code
_entity_poly.pdbx_strand_id
1 'polypeptide(L)'
;KKMVPCDVDSLFQRIVIEGKGGICHDIAGLFGWFLTELGYQVVPVGAIAFDKERPMYIHKTQVVTDCNGGKWLVEIAHALVAANKLPFRFVLGEDQTRGDEVFRLEERNNKTCLIGPDDYCSFTLEYWDIPMRLGTRIKENTIQGLDPLGQPERVFGIGTPEGRRTLINNTYRESFGDQVYTLECTPEMLPWAYAQFGLRYEDYAGDTD
;
A
#
# COMPACT_ATOMS: atom_id res chain seq x y z
N LYS A 1 21.69 -1.65 4.65
CA LYS A 1 20.48 -0.79 4.82
C LYS A 1 20.13 -0.68 6.31
N LYS A 2 19.93 0.54 6.82
CA LYS A 2 19.56 0.76 8.22
C LYS A 2 18.05 0.48 8.36
N MET A 3 17.71 -0.45 9.26
CA MET A 3 16.31 -0.77 9.54
C MET A 3 15.61 0.42 10.22
N VAL A 4 14.43 0.78 9.73
CA VAL A 4 13.58 1.80 10.37
C VAL A 4 12.69 1.10 11.38
N PRO A 5 12.64 1.55 12.65
CA PRO A 5 11.75 1.00 13.65
C PRO A 5 10.28 1.06 13.21
N CYS A 6 9.48 0.11 13.70
CA CYS A 6 8.04 0.01 13.39
C CYS A 6 7.15 0.39 14.60
N ASP A 7 7.71 1.05 15.63
CA ASP A 7 6.91 1.63 16.70
C ASP A 7 6.20 2.91 16.24
N VAL A 8 5.13 3.28 16.93
CA VAL A 8 4.24 4.38 16.54
C VAL A 8 4.98 5.70 16.44
N ASP A 9 5.85 6.03 17.41
CA ASP A 9 6.55 7.31 17.46
C ASP A 9 7.50 7.46 16.27
N SER A 10 8.29 6.40 15.99
CA SER A 10 9.20 6.36 14.84
C SER A 10 8.47 6.45 13.52
N LEU A 11 7.33 5.75 13.38
CA LEU A 11 6.50 5.80 12.18
C LEU A 11 5.83 7.17 12.02
N PHE A 12 5.33 7.76 13.10
CA PHE A 12 4.74 9.10 13.07
C PHE A 12 5.77 10.15 12.63
N GLN A 13 6.96 10.12 13.24
CA GLN A 13 8.04 11.03 12.87
C GLN A 13 8.38 10.91 11.38
N ARG A 14 8.59 9.69 10.90
CA ARG A 14 9.00 9.44 9.51
C ARG A 14 7.91 9.73 8.50
N ILE A 15 6.69 9.26 8.73
CA ILE A 15 5.60 9.31 7.73
C ILE A 15 4.91 10.66 7.76
N VAL A 16 4.59 11.18 8.97
CA VAL A 16 3.77 12.40 9.12
C VAL A 16 4.64 13.66 9.15
N ILE A 17 5.68 13.66 9.96
CA ILE A 17 6.50 14.87 10.15
C ILE A 17 7.51 15.04 9.01
N GLU A 18 8.20 13.97 8.63
CA GLU A 18 9.25 14.02 7.60
C GLU A 18 8.71 13.77 6.17
N GLY A 19 7.48 13.29 6.01
CA GLY A 19 6.87 13.02 4.71
C GLY A 19 7.54 11.90 3.90
N LYS A 20 8.34 11.04 4.54
CA LYS A 20 9.15 10.02 3.85
C LYS A 20 8.38 8.76 3.44
N GLY A 21 7.11 8.68 3.79
CA GLY A 21 6.26 7.51 3.51
C GLY A 21 6.70 6.24 4.24
N GLY A 22 6.17 5.10 3.81
CA GLY A 22 6.46 3.78 4.38
C GLY A 22 5.96 2.66 3.50
N ILE A 23 6.29 1.42 3.87
CA ILE A 23 5.68 0.25 3.25
C ILE A 23 4.26 0.02 3.81
N CYS A 24 3.50 -0.89 3.21
CA CYS A 24 2.12 -1.18 3.62
C CYS A 24 1.98 -1.47 5.13
N HIS A 25 2.94 -2.18 5.73
CA HIS A 25 2.95 -2.49 7.15
C HIS A 25 3.12 -1.25 8.03
N ASP A 26 3.91 -0.28 7.59
CA ASP A 26 4.13 0.96 8.31
C ASP A 26 2.89 1.86 8.24
N ILE A 27 2.42 2.09 7.02
CA ILE A 27 1.30 3.02 6.76
C ILE A 27 0.01 2.47 7.37
N ALA A 28 -0.34 1.21 7.09
CA ALA A 28 -1.53 0.59 7.67
C ALA A 28 -1.41 0.40 9.20
N GLY A 29 -0.19 0.16 9.70
CA GLY A 29 0.06 0.07 11.14
C GLY A 29 -0.20 1.39 11.87
N LEU A 30 0.43 2.47 11.40
CA LEU A 30 0.26 3.80 11.98
C LEU A 30 -1.19 4.29 11.88
N PHE A 31 -1.83 4.08 10.73
CA PHE A 31 -3.20 4.49 10.52
C PHE A 31 -4.19 3.68 11.37
N GLY A 32 -3.96 2.37 11.51
CA GLY A 32 -4.76 1.52 12.39
C GLY A 32 -4.66 1.93 13.85
N TRP A 33 -3.47 2.28 14.33
CA TRP A 33 -3.28 2.86 15.65
C TRP A 33 -4.08 4.17 15.80
N PHE A 34 -3.95 5.10 14.84
CA PHE A 34 -4.67 6.37 14.86
C PHE A 34 -6.20 6.17 14.92
N LEU A 35 -6.75 5.25 14.12
CA LEU A 35 -8.18 4.94 14.18
C LEU A 35 -8.59 4.34 15.52
N THR A 36 -7.73 3.53 16.14
CA THR A 36 -8.00 2.97 17.48
C THR A 36 -8.04 4.07 18.54
N GLU A 37 -7.12 5.04 18.49
CA GLU A 37 -7.15 6.22 19.38
C GLU A 37 -8.40 7.09 19.21
N LEU A 38 -8.98 7.09 17.99
CA LEU A 38 -10.26 7.73 17.72
C LEU A 38 -11.48 6.92 18.17
N GLY A 39 -11.28 5.72 18.72
CA GLY A 39 -12.33 4.86 19.27
C GLY A 39 -12.95 3.88 18.29
N TYR A 40 -12.39 3.72 17.09
CA TYR A 40 -12.82 2.67 16.16
C TYR A 40 -12.29 1.30 16.58
N GLN A 41 -13.07 0.25 16.28
CA GLN A 41 -12.57 -1.12 16.37
C GLN A 41 -11.80 -1.46 15.11
N VAL A 42 -10.51 -1.72 15.23
CA VAL A 42 -9.62 -2.01 14.10
C VAL A 42 -9.08 -3.43 14.20
N VAL A 43 -9.28 -4.22 13.16
CA VAL A 43 -8.69 -5.55 13.02
C VAL A 43 -7.66 -5.50 11.89
N PRO A 44 -6.36 -5.58 12.18
CA PRO A 44 -5.33 -5.65 11.16
C PRO A 44 -5.38 -7.00 10.45
N VAL A 45 -5.28 -6.96 9.12
CA VAL A 45 -5.38 -8.16 8.27
C VAL A 45 -4.16 -8.25 7.36
N GLY A 46 -3.52 -9.41 7.38
CA GLY A 46 -2.50 -9.79 6.39
C GLY A 46 -3.17 -10.27 5.12
N ALA A 47 -2.67 -9.83 3.98
CA ALA A 47 -3.19 -10.18 2.68
C ALA A 47 -2.06 -10.65 1.75
N ILE A 48 -2.43 -11.40 0.73
CA ILE A 48 -1.58 -11.67 -0.42
C ILE A 48 -2.08 -10.79 -1.55
N ALA A 49 -1.27 -9.82 -1.93
CA ALA A 49 -1.59 -8.91 -3.02
C ALA A 49 -1.06 -9.45 -4.35
N PHE A 50 -1.84 -9.23 -5.39
CA PHE A 50 -1.52 -9.57 -6.76
C PHE A 50 -1.39 -8.28 -7.55
N ASP A 51 -0.40 -8.22 -8.41
CA ASP A 51 -0.12 -7.09 -9.28
C ASP A 51 0.26 -7.62 -10.66
N LYS A 52 -0.20 -6.96 -11.71
CA LYS A 52 0.16 -7.32 -13.10
C LYS A 52 1.67 -7.26 -13.34
N GLU A 53 2.38 -6.44 -12.57
CA GLU A 53 3.82 -6.23 -12.69
C GLU A 53 4.63 -7.04 -11.67
N ARG A 54 3.98 -7.51 -10.61
CA ARG A 54 4.60 -8.35 -9.57
C ARG A 54 3.68 -9.51 -9.24
N PRO A 55 4.15 -10.74 -9.34
CA PRO A 55 3.28 -11.91 -9.30
C PRO A 55 2.55 -12.06 -7.97
N MET A 56 3.17 -11.68 -6.85
CA MET A 56 2.57 -11.83 -5.52
C MET A 56 3.45 -11.16 -4.45
N TYR A 57 2.84 -10.52 -3.44
CA TYR A 57 3.58 -10.00 -2.29
C TYR A 57 2.71 -9.94 -1.04
N ILE A 58 3.38 -10.00 0.12
CA ILE A 58 2.71 -9.90 1.41
C ILE A 58 2.29 -8.45 1.62
N HIS A 59 1.01 -8.25 1.90
CA HIS A 59 0.40 -6.96 2.11
C HIS A 59 -0.27 -6.87 3.48
N LYS A 60 -0.44 -5.67 4.00
CA LYS A 60 -1.20 -5.40 5.22
C LYS A 60 -2.28 -4.38 4.93
N THR A 61 -3.48 -4.74 5.28
CA THR A 61 -4.67 -3.89 5.28
C THR A 61 -5.39 -4.00 6.63
N GLN A 62 -6.59 -3.47 6.75
CA GLN A 62 -7.36 -3.52 7.99
C GLN A 62 -8.87 -3.50 7.75
N VAL A 63 -9.60 -4.17 8.64
CA VAL A 63 -11.06 -4.06 8.71
C VAL A 63 -11.41 -3.21 9.92
N VAL A 64 -12.21 -2.18 9.69
CA VAL A 64 -12.61 -1.19 10.70
C VAL A 64 -14.11 -1.30 10.91
N THR A 65 -14.54 -1.34 12.18
CA THR A 65 -15.95 -1.25 12.54
C THR A 65 -16.25 0.17 12.98
N ASP A 66 -17.22 0.81 12.35
CA ASP A 66 -17.68 2.14 12.67
C ASP A 66 -18.61 2.17 13.91
N CYS A 67 -19.00 3.36 14.35
CA CYS A 67 -19.85 3.56 15.53
C CYS A 67 -21.27 2.99 15.38
N ASN A 68 -21.70 2.67 14.15
CA ASN A 68 -23.00 2.06 13.86
C ASN A 68 -22.89 0.54 13.68
N GLY A 69 -21.70 -0.04 13.87
CA GLY A 69 -21.44 -1.47 13.67
C GLY A 69 -21.18 -1.85 12.20
N GLY A 70 -21.13 -0.89 11.30
CA GLY A 70 -20.77 -1.11 9.90
C GLY A 70 -19.29 -1.49 9.77
N LYS A 71 -19.01 -2.53 8.98
CA LYS A 71 -17.64 -2.96 8.72
C LYS A 71 -17.13 -2.44 7.39
N TRP A 72 -15.86 -2.04 7.37
CA TRP A 72 -15.20 -1.42 6.24
C TRP A 72 -13.82 -2.01 6.04
N LEU A 73 -13.49 -2.39 4.82
CA LEU A 73 -12.12 -2.66 4.42
C LEU A 73 -11.44 -1.32 4.13
N VAL A 74 -10.43 -1.00 4.91
CA VAL A 74 -9.71 0.28 4.84
C VAL A 74 -8.32 0.03 4.27
N GLU A 75 -8.21 0.26 2.97
CA GLU A 75 -6.99 0.07 2.21
C GLU A 75 -6.36 1.41 1.86
N ILE A 76 -5.21 1.72 2.45
CA ILE A 76 -4.52 3.00 2.25
C ILE A 76 -3.09 2.86 1.75
N ALA A 77 -2.59 1.64 1.67
CA ALA A 77 -1.17 1.38 1.42
C ALA A 77 -0.90 0.61 0.12
N HIS A 78 -1.93 0.30 -0.65
CA HIS A 78 -1.81 -0.35 -1.95
C HIS A 78 -1.76 0.69 -3.08
N ALA A 79 -0.64 1.42 -3.15
CA ALA A 79 -0.48 2.57 -4.05
C ALA A 79 -0.56 2.22 -5.55
N LEU A 80 -0.50 0.95 -5.90
CA LEU A 80 -0.59 0.46 -7.28
C LEU A 80 -2.03 0.30 -7.77
N VAL A 81 -3.03 0.43 -6.88
CA VAL A 81 -4.46 0.38 -7.20
C VAL A 81 -5.07 1.77 -6.97
N ALA A 82 -5.75 2.31 -7.97
CA ALA A 82 -6.36 3.65 -7.90
C ALA A 82 -7.49 3.78 -6.85
N ALA A 83 -7.89 2.66 -6.27
CA ALA A 83 -9.04 2.52 -5.38
C ALA A 83 -8.87 3.09 -3.97
N ASN A 84 -7.69 3.55 -3.58
CA ASN A 84 -7.34 3.86 -2.19
C ASN A 84 -7.93 5.16 -1.62
N LYS A 85 -8.86 5.79 -2.32
CA LYS A 85 -9.41 7.10 -1.89
C LYS A 85 -10.52 6.97 -0.84
N LEU A 86 -11.21 5.83 -0.80
CA LEU A 86 -12.37 5.60 0.07
C LEU A 86 -12.37 4.15 0.56
N PRO A 87 -12.83 3.89 1.79
CA PRO A 87 -12.96 2.52 2.29
C PRO A 87 -14.04 1.77 1.52
N PHE A 88 -13.90 0.45 1.45
CA PHE A 88 -14.91 -0.44 0.90
C PHE A 88 -15.84 -0.94 2.01
N ARG A 89 -17.13 -0.91 1.79
CA ARG A 89 -18.07 -1.60 2.68
C ARG A 89 -17.71 -3.10 2.72
N PHE A 90 -17.61 -3.66 3.90
CA PHE A 90 -17.28 -5.08 4.04
C PHE A 90 -18.53 -5.96 3.86
N VAL A 91 -19.03 -5.95 2.61
CA VAL A 91 -20.21 -6.73 2.16
C VAL A 91 -19.81 -7.51 0.92
N LEU A 92 -20.06 -8.81 0.92
CA LEU A 92 -19.72 -9.69 -0.21
C LEU A 92 -20.71 -9.53 -1.35
N GLY A 93 -20.22 -9.56 -2.58
CA GLY A 93 -20.99 -9.56 -3.82
C GLY A 93 -21.59 -8.21 -4.21
N GLU A 94 -21.34 -7.14 -3.47
CA GLU A 94 -21.85 -5.79 -3.76
C GLU A 94 -20.82 -4.99 -4.56
N ASP A 95 -21.23 -4.48 -5.71
CA ASP A 95 -20.41 -3.58 -6.52
C ASP A 95 -20.25 -2.22 -5.85
N GLN A 96 -19.02 -1.74 -5.79
CA GLN A 96 -18.65 -0.47 -5.17
C GLN A 96 -17.79 0.34 -6.14
N THR A 97 -18.35 1.44 -6.63
CA THR A 97 -17.68 2.29 -7.61
C THR A 97 -16.66 3.21 -6.95
N ARG A 98 -15.50 3.37 -7.59
CA ARG A 98 -14.41 4.29 -7.23
C ARG A 98 -13.90 4.99 -8.47
N GLY A 99 -14.32 6.23 -8.69
CA GLY A 99 -14.15 6.86 -9.99
C GLY A 99 -14.89 6.07 -11.06
N ASP A 100 -14.21 5.71 -12.13
CA ASP A 100 -14.76 4.91 -13.24
C ASP A 100 -14.57 3.39 -13.04
N GLU A 101 -13.91 2.99 -11.95
CA GLU A 101 -13.62 1.59 -11.63
C GLU A 101 -14.68 1.00 -10.68
N VAL A 102 -15.02 -0.26 -10.90
CA VAL A 102 -15.91 -1.04 -10.05
C VAL A 102 -15.11 -2.10 -9.31
N PHE A 103 -15.34 -2.16 -8.02
CA PHE A 103 -14.72 -3.13 -7.12
C PHE A 103 -15.80 -3.87 -6.35
N ARG A 104 -15.49 -5.09 -5.92
CA ARG A 104 -16.35 -5.82 -4.97
C ARG A 104 -15.54 -6.78 -4.12
N LEU A 105 -16.05 -7.09 -2.95
CA LEU A 105 -15.54 -8.17 -2.12
C LEU A 105 -16.26 -9.45 -2.49
N GLU A 106 -15.49 -10.49 -2.78
CA GLU A 106 -16.01 -11.83 -3.09
C GLU A 106 -15.34 -12.89 -2.24
N GLU A 107 -16.02 -14.00 -2.05
CA GLU A 107 -15.41 -15.21 -1.54
C GLU A 107 -14.92 -16.07 -2.71
N ARG A 108 -13.62 -16.32 -2.78
CA ARG A 108 -12.97 -17.23 -3.73
C ARG A 108 -12.08 -18.22 -2.95
N ASN A 109 -12.30 -19.52 -3.15
CA ASN A 109 -11.53 -20.57 -2.46
C ASN A 109 -11.51 -20.40 -0.92
N ASN A 110 -12.66 -20.09 -0.31
CA ASN A 110 -12.83 -19.82 1.12
C ASN A 110 -12.00 -18.63 1.66
N LYS A 111 -11.67 -17.69 0.81
CA LYS A 111 -10.96 -16.45 1.17
C LYS A 111 -11.70 -15.25 0.66
N THR A 112 -11.73 -14.18 1.46
CA THR A 112 -12.28 -12.90 1.01
C THR A 112 -11.28 -12.22 0.09
N CYS A 113 -11.70 -11.89 -1.11
CA CYS A 113 -10.89 -11.24 -2.14
C CYS A 113 -11.44 -9.86 -2.45
N LEU A 114 -10.57 -8.88 -2.68
CA LEU A 114 -10.92 -7.64 -3.34
C LEU A 114 -10.74 -7.83 -4.84
N ILE A 115 -11.85 -7.77 -5.57
CA ILE A 115 -11.89 -7.88 -7.02
C ILE A 115 -12.01 -6.47 -7.59
N GLY A 116 -11.14 -6.13 -8.50
CA GLY A 116 -11.12 -4.86 -9.22
C GLY A 116 -11.64 -4.99 -10.66
N PRO A 117 -11.38 -3.97 -11.48
CA PRO A 117 -11.74 -3.97 -12.90
C PRO A 117 -11.24 -5.21 -13.64
N ASP A 118 -11.96 -5.63 -14.68
CA ASP A 118 -11.66 -6.82 -15.50
C ASP A 118 -11.62 -8.13 -14.69
N ASP A 119 -12.37 -8.20 -13.59
CA ASP A 119 -12.41 -9.36 -12.68
C ASP A 119 -11.04 -9.71 -12.07
N TYR A 120 -10.14 -8.73 -12.03
CA TYR A 120 -8.80 -8.89 -11.48
C TYR A 120 -8.82 -8.93 -9.96
N CYS A 121 -8.27 -10.00 -9.38
CA CYS A 121 -8.10 -10.10 -7.94
C CYS A 121 -6.92 -9.22 -7.49
N SER A 122 -7.21 -8.12 -6.81
CA SER A 122 -6.16 -7.22 -6.28
C SER A 122 -5.43 -7.82 -5.10
N PHE A 123 -6.16 -8.43 -4.17
CA PHE A 123 -5.58 -9.19 -3.06
C PHE A 123 -6.61 -10.13 -2.40
N THR A 124 -6.08 -11.12 -1.67
CA THR A 124 -6.85 -12.01 -0.80
C THR A 124 -6.53 -11.74 0.66
N LEU A 125 -7.54 -11.67 1.52
CA LEU A 125 -7.37 -11.58 2.97
C LEU A 125 -7.03 -12.96 3.52
N GLU A 126 -5.84 -13.09 4.12
CA GLU A 126 -5.29 -14.38 4.52
C GLU A 126 -5.22 -14.56 6.04
N TYR A 127 -4.74 -13.55 6.73
CA TYR A 127 -4.40 -13.63 8.13
C TYR A 127 -5.05 -12.49 8.91
N TRP A 128 -5.91 -12.85 9.85
CA TRP A 128 -6.61 -11.89 10.69
C TRP A 128 -5.82 -11.60 11.98
N ASP A 129 -5.96 -10.40 12.50
CA ASP A 129 -5.36 -9.94 13.76
C ASP A 129 -3.83 -10.07 13.80
N ILE A 130 -3.16 -9.63 12.74
CA ILE A 130 -1.70 -9.65 12.68
C ILE A 130 -1.08 -8.51 13.50
N PRO A 131 -0.12 -8.81 14.37
CA PRO A 131 0.52 -7.77 15.17
C PRO A 131 1.41 -6.85 14.34
N MET A 132 1.57 -5.60 14.81
CA MET A 132 2.43 -4.60 14.17
C MET A 132 3.90 -5.10 14.03
N ARG A 133 4.40 -5.87 15.01
CA ARG A 133 5.74 -6.48 14.97
C ARG A 133 6.01 -7.36 13.73
N LEU A 134 4.98 -7.82 13.03
CA LEU A 134 5.17 -8.59 11.81
C LEU A 134 5.78 -7.72 10.69
N GLY A 135 5.47 -6.43 10.67
CA GLY A 135 6.08 -5.47 9.75
C GLY A 135 7.60 -5.39 9.91
N THR A 136 8.10 -5.38 11.15
CA THR A 136 9.54 -5.43 11.43
C THR A 136 10.17 -6.68 10.84
N ARG A 137 9.56 -7.85 11.04
CA ARG A 137 10.07 -9.12 10.53
C ARG A 137 10.10 -9.18 9.00
N ILE A 138 9.08 -8.63 8.34
CA ILE A 138 9.04 -8.57 6.87
C ILE A 138 10.14 -7.65 6.35
N LYS A 139 10.34 -6.49 6.98
CA LYS A 139 11.45 -5.59 6.63
C LYS A 139 12.82 -6.25 6.81
N GLU A 140 13.03 -6.95 7.92
CA GLU A 140 14.27 -7.68 8.18
C GLU A 140 14.54 -8.71 7.07
N ASN A 141 13.53 -9.49 6.71
CA ASN A 141 13.66 -10.48 5.65
C ASN A 141 13.98 -9.84 4.29
N THR A 142 13.33 -8.73 3.96
CA THR A 142 13.57 -7.99 2.71
C THR A 142 15.00 -7.43 2.67
N ILE A 143 15.47 -6.83 3.77
CA ILE A 143 16.84 -6.29 3.88
C ILE A 143 17.89 -7.40 3.76
N GLN A 144 17.62 -8.58 4.31
CA GLN A 144 18.52 -9.73 4.26
C GLN A 144 18.45 -10.51 2.94
N GLY A 145 17.62 -10.08 1.98
CA GLY A 145 17.42 -10.81 0.73
C GLY A 145 16.71 -12.16 0.90
N LEU A 146 16.04 -12.35 2.03
CA LEU A 146 15.32 -13.59 2.36
C LEU A 146 13.85 -13.55 1.89
N ASP A 147 13.43 -12.46 1.25
CA ASP A 147 12.08 -12.35 0.67
C ASP A 147 12.05 -13.18 -0.62
N PRO A 148 11.32 -14.32 -0.64
CA PRO A 148 11.28 -15.20 -1.80
C PRO A 148 10.56 -14.56 -3.01
N LEU A 149 9.88 -13.45 -2.83
CA LEU A 149 9.10 -12.79 -3.86
C LEU A 149 9.87 -11.72 -4.63
N GLY A 150 11.10 -11.42 -4.22
CA GLY A 150 11.95 -10.44 -4.89
C GLY A 150 11.32 -9.05 -4.96
N GLN A 151 11.51 -8.23 -3.94
CA GLN A 151 11.01 -6.86 -3.97
C GLN A 151 11.87 -5.99 -4.90
N PRO A 152 11.28 -5.07 -5.67
CA PRO A 152 12.04 -4.09 -6.42
C PRO A 152 12.88 -3.24 -5.46
N GLU A 153 14.04 -2.78 -5.92
CA GLU A 153 14.95 -1.95 -5.13
C GLU A 153 14.30 -0.65 -4.67
N ARG A 154 13.35 -0.15 -5.48
CA ARG A 154 12.71 1.14 -5.31
C ARG A 154 11.24 1.05 -5.70
N VAL A 155 10.35 1.39 -4.78
CA VAL A 155 8.91 1.47 -5.04
C VAL A 155 8.37 2.71 -4.34
N PHE A 156 7.87 3.66 -5.12
CA PHE A 156 7.08 4.77 -4.61
C PHE A 156 5.72 4.78 -5.30
N GLY A 157 4.70 5.11 -4.55
CA GLY A 157 3.35 5.29 -5.06
C GLY A 157 2.59 6.30 -4.25
N ILE A 158 1.86 7.17 -4.93
CA ILE A 158 0.98 8.16 -4.30
C ILE A 158 -0.30 8.30 -5.12
N GLY A 159 -1.44 8.33 -4.41
CA GLY A 159 -2.72 8.71 -5.01
C GLY A 159 -2.78 10.23 -5.24
N THR A 160 -3.28 10.66 -6.39
CA THR A 160 -3.60 12.06 -6.68
C THR A 160 -5.11 12.23 -6.82
N PRO A 161 -5.66 13.44 -6.78
CA PRO A 161 -7.10 13.65 -6.99
C PRO A 161 -7.60 13.05 -8.31
N GLU A 162 -6.77 13.08 -9.35
CA GLU A 162 -7.13 12.64 -10.70
C GLU A 162 -6.71 11.20 -11.01
N GLY A 163 -5.84 10.58 -10.20
CA GLY A 163 -5.30 9.28 -10.49
C GLY A 163 -4.22 8.84 -9.51
N ARG A 164 -3.06 8.45 -10.04
CA ARG A 164 -1.92 8.02 -9.22
C ARG A 164 -0.59 8.26 -9.92
N ARG A 165 0.47 8.31 -9.12
CA ARG A 165 1.87 8.26 -9.57
C ARG A 165 2.57 7.06 -8.97
N THR A 166 3.42 6.41 -9.74
CA THR A 166 4.28 5.33 -9.26
C THR A 166 5.69 5.50 -9.83
N LEU A 167 6.68 5.09 -9.05
CA LEU A 167 8.05 4.87 -9.52
C LEU A 167 8.47 3.50 -9.03
N ILE A 168 8.66 2.56 -9.97
CA ILE A 168 9.15 1.21 -9.69
C ILE A 168 10.50 1.08 -10.37
N ASN A 169 11.54 0.92 -9.56
CA ASN A 169 12.93 1.05 -10.01
C ASN A 169 13.15 2.37 -10.78
N ASN A 170 13.29 2.33 -12.08
CA ASN A 170 13.48 3.50 -12.94
C ASN A 170 12.25 3.83 -13.79
N THR A 171 11.19 3.04 -13.71
CA THR A 171 9.96 3.26 -14.48
C THR A 171 9.01 4.16 -13.71
N TYR A 172 8.90 5.42 -14.15
CA TYR A 172 7.88 6.36 -13.66
C TYR A 172 6.60 6.19 -14.46
N ARG A 173 5.47 6.14 -13.77
CA ARG A 173 4.14 6.13 -14.36
C ARG A 173 3.24 7.14 -13.68
N GLU A 174 2.41 7.79 -14.47
CA GLU A 174 1.34 8.66 -14.01
C GLU A 174 0.06 8.35 -14.76
N SER A 175 -1.04 8.21 -14.03
CA SER A 175 -2.37 7.95 -14.61
C SER A 175 -3.33 9.09 -14.26
N PHE A 176 -4.15 9.46 -15.24
CA PHE A 176 -5.23 10.44 -15.15
C PHE A 176 -6.46 9.85 -15.86
N GLY A 177 -7.44 9.35 -15.10
CA GLY A 177 -8.53 8.57 -15.69
C GLY A 177 -7.97 7.40 -16.52
N ASP A 178 -8.40 7.30 -17.76
CA ASP A 178 -7.95 6.24 -18.70
C ASP A 178 -6.57 6.48 -19.33
N GLN A 179 -5.98 7.64 -19.11
CA GLN A 179 -4.68 7.98 -19.69
C GLN A 179 -3.55 7.52 -18.78
N VAL A 180 -2.55 6.84 -19.35
CA VAL A 180 -1.35 6.40 -18.65
C VAL A 180 -0.12 6.88 -19.37
N TYR A 181 0.73 7.63 -18.67
CA TYR A 181 2.04 8.04 -19.11
C TYR A 181 3.09 7.15 -18.46
N THR A 182 4.03 6.67 -19.25
CA THR A 182 5.15 5.86 -18.75
C THR A 182 6.46 6.45 -19.25
N LEU A 183 7.44 6.57 -18.35
CA LEU A 183 8.75 7.14 -18.64
C LEU A 183 9.83 6.28 -17.95
N GLU A 184 10.78 5.78 -18.74
CA GLU A 184 12.00 5.19 -18.20
C GLU A 184 12.98 6.32 -17.82
N CYS A 185 13.25 6.46 -16.53
CA CYS A 185 14.12 7.49 -15.99
C CYS A 185 15.60 7.08 -16.13
N THR A 186 16.40 7.96 -16.74
CA THR A 186 17.86 7.85 -16.63
C THR A 186 18.31 8.25 -15.22
N PRO A 187 19.55 7.93 -14.80
CA PRO A 187 20.05 8.35 -13.48
C PRO A 187 19.91 9.87 -13.22
N GLU A 188 20.10 10.68 -14.26
CA GLU A 188 20.00 12.15 -14.16
C GLU A 188 18.56 12.63 -13.95
N MET A 189 17.58 11.82 -14.33
CA MET A 189 16.15 12.11 -14.16
C MET A 189 15.61 11.68 -12.79
N LEU A 190 16.33 10.85 -12.05
CA LEU A 190 15.85 10.35 -10.75
C LEU A 190 15.54 11.47 -9.74
N PRO A 191 16.35 12.55 -9.61
CA PRO A 191 16.01 13.67 -8.72
C PRO A 191 14.64 14.28 -9.05
N TRP A 192 14.34 14.45 -10.34
CA TRP A 192 13.02 14.91 -10.78
C TRP A 192 11.91 13.90 -10.42
N ALA A 193 12.13 12.61 -10.67
CA ALA A 193 11.14 11.57 -10.39
C ALA A 193 10.82 11.51 -8.89
N TYR A 194 11.82 11.60 -8.01
CA TYR A 194 11.61 11.63 -6.56
C TYR A 194 10.81 12.86 -6.10
N ALA A 195 11.08 14.02 -6.71
CA ALA A 195 10.35 15.25 -6.41
C ALA A 195 8.85 15.13 -6.71
N GLN A 196 8.42 14.25 -7.65
CA GLN A 196 7.01 13.99 -7.92
C GLN A 196 6.28 13.33 -6.72
N PHE A 197 7.02 12.77 -5.77
CA PHE A 197 6.51 12.17 -4.53
C PHE A 197 6.77 13.05 -3.30
N GLY A 198 7.26 14.28 -3.50
CA GLY A 198 7.66 15.17 -2.40
C GLY A 198 8.96 14.73 -1.69
N LEU A 199 9.75 13.88 -2.34
CA LEU A 199 10.99 13.31 -1.79
C LEU A 199 12.21 13.99 -2.39
N ARG A 200 13.30 14.06 -1.63
CA ARG A 200 14.61 14.49 -2.12
C ARG A 200 15.46 13.27 -2.45
N TYR A 201 16.00 13.23 -3.64
CA TYR A 201 16.80 12.10 -4.12
C TYR A 201 18.03 11.83 -3.22
N GLU A 202 18.65 12.88 -2.72
CA GLU A 202 19.85 12.80 -1.87
C GLU A 202 19.62 12.05 -0.56
N ASP A 203 18.39 12.05 -0.06
CA ASP A 203 18.02 11.34 1.18
C ASP A 203 18.01 9.81 0.99
N TYR A 204 18.07 9.33 -0.25
CA TYR A 204 17.98 7.93 -0.64
C TYR A 204 19.16 7.44 -1.49
N ALA A 205 19.96 8.34 -2.05
CA ALA A 205 21.06 7.99 -2.97
C ALA A 205 22.21 7.20 -2.32
N GLY A 206 22.30 7.20 -0.98
CA GLY A 206 23.31 6.44 -0.22
C GLY A 206 22.91 5.00 0.12
N ASP A 207 21.69 4.57 -0.22
CA ASP A 207 21.19 3.23 0.11
C ASP A 207 21.44 2.18 -0.99
N THR A 208 22.18 2.54 -2.04
CA THR A 208 22.43 1.70 -3.23
C THR A 208 23.80 1.06 -3.30
N ASP A 209 24.62 1.15 -2.23
CA ASP A 209 25.92 0.46 -2.11
C ASP A 209 25.82 -0.82 -1.28
#